data_c21f997e77904da4bf342b0bb21cfa2f
#
_entry.id   c21f997e77904da4bf342b0bb21cfa2f
#
_cell.length_a   1.000
_cell.length_b   1.000
_cell.length_c   1.000
_cell.angle_alpha   90.00
_cell.angle_beta   90.00
_cell.angle_gamma   90.00
#
_symmetry.space_group_name_H-M   'P 1'
#
loop_
_entity.id
_entity.type
_entity.pdbx_description
1 polymer ?
#
loop_
_entity_poly.entity_id
_entity_poly.type
_entity_poly.pdbx_seq_one_letter_code
_entity_poly.pdbx_strand_id
1 'polypeptide(L)'
;MAGGVAQIPWYATLFRGDRLAKALEEIAPVAMQYGASEYRIYRNRDDLYKFNHLITFNEKLEFDAYWYGPEFNQWRAVHSSWYQVPILYTWNDLIIEGGRAYEAAAANGD
;
A
#
# COMPACT_ATOMS: atom_id res chain seq x y z
N MET A 1 12.09 17.48 1.45
CA MET A 1 11.79 16.56 1.98
C MET A 1 11.40 15.46 1.29
N ALA A 2 11.88 14.57 1.37
CA ALA A 2 11.59 13.43 0.65
C ALA A 2 10.55 12.61 1.33
N GLY A 3 9.63 12.18 0.59
CA GLY A 3 8.70 11.19 1.07
C GLY A 3 9.26 9.81 0.94
N GLY A 4 8.39 8.84 1.00
CA GLY A 4 8.75 7.45 0.87
C GLY A 4 7.55 6.59 0.59
N VAL A 5 7.80 5.28 0.55
CA VAL A 5 6.77 4.31 0.22
C VAL A 5 6.70 3.25 1.31
N ALA A 6 5.50 3.07 1.85
CA ALA A 6 5.23 1.94 2.72
C ALA A 6 4.94 0.74 1.83
N GLN A 7 5.55 -0.39 2.15
CA GLN A 7 5.32 -1.62 1.42
C GLN A 7 4.78 -2.67 2.37
N ILE A 8 3.60 -3.18 2.05
CA ILE A 8 2.93 -4.18 2.87
C ILE A 8 2.76 -5.43 2.03
N PRO A 9 3.50 -6.50 2.33
CA PRO A 9 3.31 -7.77 1.63
C PRO A 9 2.18 -8.54 2.27
N TRP A 10 1.18 -8.91 1.46
CA TRP A 10 0.07 -9.72 1.93
C TRP A 10 0.17 -11.11 1.29
N TYR A 11 -0.16 -12.12 2.04
CA TYR A 11 -0.27 -13.46 1.50
C TYR A 11 -1.59 -14.06 1.97
N ALA A 12 -2.46 -14.35 1.02
CA ALA A 12 -3.79 -14.85 1.34
C ALA A 12 -3.72 -16.27 1.89
N THR A 13 -4.67 -16.61 2.75
CA THR A 13 -4.85 -17.97 3.19
C THR A 13 -5.53 -18.78 2.10
N LEU A 14 -5.53 -20.10 2.24
CA LEU A 14 -5.99 -21.02 1.21
C LEU A 14 -7.43 -20.68 0.77
N PHE A 15 -7.62 -20.57 -0.54
CA PHE A 15 -8.89 -20.26 -1.19
C PHE A 15 -9.42 -18.85 -0.95
N ARG A 16 -8.61 -17.95 -0.39
CA ARG A 16 -9.08 -16.60 -0.09
C ARG A 16 -8.37 -15.49 -0.88
N GLY A 17 -7.64 -15.87 -1.94
CA GLY A 17 -6.93 -14.88 -2.74
C GLY A 17 -7.85 -13.83 -3.35
N ASP A 18 -8.94 -14.25 -3.97
CA ASP A 18 -9.86 -13.30 -4.60
C ASP A 18 -10.60 -12.45 -3.56
N ARG A 19 -10.95 -13.05 -2.43
CA ARG A 19 -11.60 -12.31 -1.35
C ARG A 19 -10.68 -11.25 -0.78
N LEU A 20 -9.41 -11.61 -0.57
CA LEU A 20 -8.44 -10.65 -0.04
C LEU A 20 -8.21 -9.52 -1.04
N ALA A 21 -8.13 -9.84 -2.32
CA ALA A 21 -7.98 -8.82 -3.34
C ALA A 21 -9.09 -7.77 -3.25
N LYS A 22 -10.33 -8.23 -3.13
CA LYS A 22 -11.47 -7.33 -3.02
C LYS A 22 -11.44 -6.52 -1.73
N ALA A 23 -11.09 -7.17 -0.63
CA ALA A 23 -11.03 -6.49 0.66
C ALA A 23 -9.96 -5.40 0.66
N LEU A 24 -8.83 -5.65 -0.01
CA LEU A 24 -7.76 -4.66 -0.11
C LEU A 24 -8.21 -3.43 -0.90
N GLU A 25 -9.11 -3.60 -1.88
CA GLU A 25 -9.65 -2.47 -2.63
C GLU A 25 -10.45 -1.51 -1.75
N GLU A 26 -10.97 -2.00 -0.64
CA GLU A 26 -11.74 -1.17 0.29
C GLU A 26 -10.86 -0.34 1.20
N ILE A 27 -9.75 -0.93 1.67
CA ILE A 27 -8.92 -0.24 2.65
C ILE A 27 -7.85 0.63 2.00
N ALA A 28 -7.42 0.32 0.79
CA ALA A 28 -6.35 1.06 0.16
C ALA A 28 -6.67 2.55 -0.04
N PRO A 29 -7.85 2.93 -0.53
CA PRO A 29 -8.15 4.35 -0.73
C PRO A 29 -8.22 5.16 0.55
N VAL A 30 -8.46 4.52 1.69
CA VAL A 30 -8.55 5.20 2.97
C VAL A 30 -7.23 5.91 3.31
N ALA A 31 -6.11 5.43 2.76
CA ALA A 31 -4.81 6.05 2.97
C ALA A 31 -4.80 7.53 2.58
N MET A 32 -5.64 7.91 1.61
CA MET A 32 -5.69 9.31 1.15
C MET A 32 -6.16 10.24 2.25
N GLN A 33 -6.96 9.76 3.19
CA GLN A 33 -7.41 10.55 4.33
C GLN A 33 -6.30 10.79 5.34
N TYR A 34 -5.20 10.04 5.21
CA TYR A 34 -4.05 10.14 6.12
C TYR A 34 -2.85 10.80 5.48
N GLY A 35 -3.03 11.39 4.29
CA GLY A 35 -1.96 12.14 3.66
C GLY A 35 -1.23 11.43 2.54
N ALA A 36 -1.66 10.22 2.18
CA ALA A 36 -1.04 9.51 1.07
C ALA A 36 -1.26 10.28 -0.24
N SER A 37 -0.26 10.28 -1.10
CA SER A 37 -0.38 10.88 -2.43
C SER A 37 -0.81 9.87 -3.47
N GLU A 38 -0.51 8.59 -3.25
CA GLU A 38 -0.96 7.54 -4.15
C GLU A 38 -0.86 6.19 -3.45
N TYR A 39 -1.57 5.22 -3.99
CA TYR A 39 -1.50 3.85 -3.51
C TYR A 39 -1.59 2.92 -4.70
N ARG A 40 -0.98 1.74 -4.57
CA ARG A 40 -1.02 0.70 -5.61
C ARG A 40 -1.01 -0.65 -4.94
N ILE A 41 -1.77 -1.58 -5.50
CA ILE A 41 -1.72 -2.96 -5.05
C ILE A 41 -1.49 -3.83 -6.26
N TYR A 42 -0.41 -4.59 -6.23
CA TYR A 42 -0.09 -5.53 -7.28
C TYR A 42 -0.35 -6.94 -6.79
N ARG A 43 -0.88 -7.76 -7.66
CA ARG A 43 -1.06 -9.19 -7.39
C ARG A 43 -0.08 -9.95 -8.24
N ASN A 44 0.63 -10.89 -7.62
CA ASN A 44 1.62 -11.68 -8.34
C ASN A 44 0.93 -12.57 -9.36
N ARG A 45 1.43 -12.55 -10.61
CA ARG A 45 0.80 -13.31 -11.69
C ARG A 45 1.01 -14.82 -11.49
N ASP A 46 2.16 -15.20 -10.96
CA ASP A 46 2.52 -16.61 -10.82
C ASP A 46 2.09 -17.20 -9.49
N ASP A 47 1.74 -16.35 -8.53
CA ASP A 47 1.25 -16.78 -7.22
C ASP A 47 0.10 -15.86 -6.84
N LEU A 48 -1.11 -16.28 -7.12
CA LEU A 48 -2.30 -15.43 -6.95
C LEU A 48 -2.69 -15.18 -5.50
N TYR A 49 -1.95 -15.77 -4.56
CA TYR A 49 -2.14 -15.49 -3.13
C TYR A 49 -1.25 -14.34 -2.65
N LYS A 50 -0.30 -13.91 -3.48
CA LYS A 50 0.71 -12.94 -3.06
C LYS A 50 0.39 -11.56 -3.59
N PHE A 51 0.36 -10.56 -2.69
CA PHE A 51 0.06 -9.17 -3.05
C PHE A 51 1.15 -8.27 -2.51
N ASN A 52 1.38 -7.18 -3.23
CA ASN A 52 2.31 -6.15 -2.80
C ASN A 52 1.56 -4.82 -2.78
N HIS A 53 1.43 -4.25 -1.60
CA HIS A 53 0.63 -3.04 -1.36
C HIS A 53 1.59 -1.90 -1.10
N LEU A 54 1.59 -0.90 -1.97
CA LEU A 54 2.50 0.23 -1.93
C LEU A 54 1.72 1.51 -1.72
N ILE A 55 2.15 2.32 -0.76
CA ILE A 55 1.48 3.57 -0.44
C ILE A 55 2.54 4.66 -0.29
N THR A 56 2.36 5.76 -1.00
CA THR A 56 3.31 6.87 -0.97
C THR A 56 2.81 7.94 0.00
N PHE A 57 3.67 8.30 0.94
CA PHE A 57 3.41 9.37 1.90
C PHE A 57 4.58 10.34 1.91
N ASN A 58 4.34 11.56 2.41
CA ASN A 58 5.43 12.51 2.62
C ASN A 58 6.29 12.13 3.81
N GLU A 59 5.70 11.53 4.83
CA GLU A 59 6.40 11.18 6.06
C GLU A 59 5.93 9.82 6.59
N LYS A 60 6.87 9.11 7.21
CA LYS A 60 6.55 7.82 7.80
C LYS A 60 5.47 7.91 8.86
N LEU A 61 5.41 9.02 9.60
CA LEU A 61 4.38 9.20 10.63
C LEU A 61 2.97 9.16 10.05
N GLU A 62 2.79 9.61 8.81
CA GLU A 62 1.50 9.53 8.16
C GLU A 62 1.11 8.08 7.88
N PHE A 63 2.09 7.26 7.46
CA PHE A 63 1.83 5.84 7.31
C PHE A 63 1.49 5.19 8.65
N ASP A 64 2.23 5.52 9.70
CA ASP A 64 1.93 4.99 11.03
C ASP A 64 0.51 5.32 11.46
N ALA A 65 0.07 6.56 11.19
CA ALA A 65 -1.29 6.98 11.53
C ALA A 65 -2.33 6.17 10.77
N TYR A 66 -2.07 5.87 9.52
CA TYR A 66 -2.97 5.04 8.70
C TYR A 66 -2.99 3.60 9.22
N TRP A 67 -1.81 3.01 9.39
CA TRP A 67 -1.69 1.60 9.79
C TRP A 67 -2.32 1.33 11.15
N TYR A 68 -2.05 2.23 12.13
CA TYR A 68 -2.59 2.09 13.48
C TYR A 68 -3.92 2.82 13.66
N GLY A 69 -4.44 3.43 12.61
CA GLY A 69 -5.70 4.15 12.69
C GLY A 69 -6.89 3.20 12.81
N PRO A 70 -8.05 3.74 13.16
CA PRO A 70 -9.21 2.90 13.44
C PRO A 70 -9.70 2.11 12.23
N GLU A 71 -9.63 2.69 11.03
CA GLU A 71 -10.13 2.02 9.84
C GLU A 71 -9.32 0.77 9.51
N PHE A 72 -7.98 0.91 9.49
CA PHE A 72 -7.13 -0.23 9.14
C PHE A 72 -7.09 -1.26 10.26
N ASN A 73 -7.13 -0.82 11.52
CA ASN A 73 -7.24 -1.74 12.64
C ASN A 73 -8.50 -2.59 12.54
N GLN A 74 -9.63 -1.94 12.27
CA GLN A 74 -10.90 -2.64 12.12
C GLN A 74 -10.85 -3.61 10.95
N TRP A 75 -10.32 -3.14 9.82
CA TRP A 75 -10.20 -3.95 8.62
C TRP A 75 -9.36 -5.21 8.87
N ARG A 76 -8.21 -5.05 9.55
CA ARG A 76 -7.37 -6.21 9.87
C ARG A 76 -8.08 -7.18 10.79
N ALA A 77 -8.81 -6.67 11.77
CA ALA A 77 -9.53 -7.54 12.71
C ALA A 77 -10.63 -8.33 11.99
N VAL A 78 -11.38 -7.68 11.12
CA VAL A 78 -12.48 -8.32 10.39
C VAL A 78 -11.98 -9.39 9.44
N HIS A 79 -10.82 -9.16 8.82
CA HIS A 79 -10.29 -10.05 7.78
C HIS A 79 -9.12 -10.90 8.25
N SER A 80 -8.94 -11.06 9.57
CA SER A 80 -7.74 -11.68 10.11
C SER A 80 -7.50 -13.11 9.65
N SER A 81 -8.54 -13.84 9.27
CA SER A 81 -8.39 -15.22 8.80
C SER A 81 -8.08 -15.30 7.30
N TRP A 82 -8.05 -14.17 6.59
CA TRP A 82 -7.89 -14.16 5.13
C TRP A 82 -6.43 -13.97 4.70
N TYR A 83 -5.56 -13.61 5.63
CA TYR A 83 -4.15 -13.39 5.30
C TYR A 83 -3.25 -14.01 6.36
N GLN A 84 -2.03 -14.30 5.96
CA GLN A 84 -1.06 -14.90 6.87
C GLN A 84 -0.33 -13.84 7.68
N VAL A 85 0.04 -14.21 8.89
CA VAL A 85 0.79 -13.34 9.80
C VAL A 85 2.12 -14.02 10.10
N PRO A 86 3.15 -13.23 10.46
CA PRO A 86 3.14 -11.79 10.68
C PRO A 86 3.19 -11.02 9.36
N ILE A 87 2.66 -9.78 9.39
CA ILE A 87 2.75 -8.89 8.25
C ILE A 87 4.01 -8.04 8.42
N LEU A 88 4.96 -8.23 7.53
CA LEU A 88 6.26 -7.59 7.64
C LEU A 88 6.33 -6.39 6.73
N TYR A 89 5.62 -5.33 7.10
CA TYR A 89 5.65 -4.10 6.31
C TYR A 89 6.96 -3.37 6.52
N THR A 90 7.34 -2.56 5.53
CA THR A 90 8.55 -1.76 5.61
C THR A 90 8.23 -0.34 5.15
N TRP A 91 9.01 0.61 5.67
CA TRP A 91 9.03 1.97 5.14
C TRP A 91 10.32 2.14 4.33
N ASN A 92 10.19 2.75 3.16
CA ASN A 92 11.32 2.90 2.24
C ASN A 92 11.45 4.37 1.86
N ASP A 93 12.56 4.98 2.25
CA ASP A 93 12.81 6.38 1.91
C ASP A 93 13.02 6.52 0.41
N LEU A 94 12.46 7.57 -0.16
CA LEU A 94 12.65 7.85 -1.57
C LEU A 94 14.06 8.36 -1.81
N ILE A 95 14.78 7.68 -2.71
CA ILE A 95 16.12 8.10 -3.10
C ILE A 95 16.06 8.86 -4.42
N ILE A 96 15.33 8.31 -5.39
CA ILE A 96 15.25 8.92 -6.70
C ILE A 96 13.96 8.48 -7.35
N GLU A 97 13.37 9.37 -8.12
CA GLU A 97 12.23 9.01 -8.93
C GLU A 97 12.37 9.61 -10.31
N GLY A 98 11.69 9.02 -11.25
CA GLY A 98 11.72 9.49 -12.62
C GLY A 98 10.73 8.66 -13.40
N GLY A 99 10.57 9.00 -14.65
CA GLY A 99 9.65 8.31 -15.52
C GLY A 99 9.19 9.23 -16.61
N ARG A 100 8.52 8.66 -17.57
CA ARG A 100 8.11 9.42 -18.73
C ARG A 100 7.19 10.58 -18.37
N ALA A 101 6.29 10.37 -17.42
CA ALA A 101 5.35 11.41 -17.00
C ALA A 101 6.06 12.57 -16.31
N TYR A 102 7.05 12.25 -15.46
CA TYR A 102 7.80 13.29 -14.77
C TYR A 102 8.63 14.11 -15.75
N GLU A 103 9.26 13.47 -16.70
CA GLU A 103 10.04 14.14 -17.71
C GLU A 103 9.19 15.04 -18.59
N ALA A 104 8.01 14.58 -18.97
CA ALA A 104 7.08 15.36 -19.76
C ALA A 104 6.61 16.59 -18.97
N ALA A 105 6.31 16.43 -17.70
CA ALA A 105 5.90 17.54 -16.84
C ALA A 105 7.02 18.57 -16.71
N ALA A 106 8.25 18.11 -16.51
CA ALA A 106 9.41 19.00 -16.41
C ALA A 106 9.64 19.76 -17.72
N ALA A 107 9.47 19.11 -18.84
CA ALA A 107 9.67 19.75 -20.14
C ALA A 107 8.62 20.82 -20.43
N ASN A 108 7.41 20.63 -19.94
CA ASN A 108 6.31 21.55 -20.19
C ASN A 108 6.15 22.60 -19.08
N GLY A 109 6.79 22.38 -18.00
CA GLY A 109 6.50 23.09 -16.78
C GLY A 109 7.14 24.41 -16.57
N ASP A 110 7.73 24.83 -17.17
CA ASP A 110 8.19 26.00 -16.85
C ASP A 110 8.76 26.61 -17.33
#